data_b2919c99d8f41b2944c6bb3a6f489113
#
_entry.id   b2919c99d8f41b2944c6bb3a6f489113
#
_cell.length_a   1.000
_cell.length_b   1.000
_cell.length_c   1.000
_cell.angle_alpha   90.00
_cell.angle_beta   90.00
_cell.angle_gamma   90.00
#
_symmetry.space_group_name_H-M   'P 1'
#
loop_
_entity.id
_entity.type
_entity.pdbx_description
1 polymer ?
#
loop_
_entity_poly.entity_id
_entity_poly.type
_entity_poly.pdbx_seq_one_letter_code
_entity_poly.pdbx_strand_id
1 'polypeptide(L)'
;MGVSVYQQIPHAITRNFQSAWKLESERLQKLGLPFWHWRNELLGWSSLSLCTLCVIASYYGFWGALGFLSQTLVSIVLLEIVNYIEHYGLQRKQLPNGRYEPVTEAHSWNSPALLTNLLLFQLQRRSDHHLYAR
;
A
#
# COMPACT_ATOMS: atom_id res chain seq x y z
N MET A 1 6.84 20.55 10.89
CA MET A 1 8.08 19.76 10.82
C MET A 1 7.71 18.38 10.29
N GLY A 2 8.38 17.90 9.23
CA GLY A 2 8.07 16.59 8.64
C GLY A 2 8.48 15.46 9.60
N VAL A 3 7.68 14.40 9.66
CA VAL A 3 8.00 13.18 10.41
C VAL A 3 9.15 12.47 9.69
N SER A 4 10.09 11.91 10.45
CA SER A 4 11.22 11.15 9.87
C SER A 4 10.69 9.91 9.13
N VAL A 5 11.31 9.57 7.99
CA VAL A 5 10.97 8.37 7.21
C VAL A 5 11.00 7.09 8.05
N TYR A 6 11.96 6.99 8.98
CA TYR A 6 12.10 5.84 9.88
C TYR A 6 10.93 5.66 10.86
N GLN A 7 10.26 6.75 11.22
CA GLN A 7 9.06 6.71 12.05
C GLN A 7 7.80 6.51 11.19
N GLN A 8 7.81 7.06 9.99
CA GLN A 8 6.67 6.99 9.08
C GLN A 8 6.43 5.57 8.58
N ILE A 9 7.47 4.83 8.19
CA ILE A 9 7.33 3.49 7.58
C ILE A 9 6.59 2.51 8.51
N PRO A 10 7.01 2.26 9.76
CA PRO A 10 6.29 1.33 10.64
C PRO A 10 4.86 1.77 10.91
N HIS A 11 4.65 3.08 11.05
CA HIS A 11 3.32 3.63 11.27
C HIS A 11 2.41 3.47 10.05
N ALA A 12 2.93 3.70 8.85
CA ALA A 12 2.19 3.51 7.60
C ALA A 12 1.81 2.04 7.38
N ILE A 13 2.74 1.10 7.58
CA ILE A 13 2.48 -0.34 7.45
C ILE A 13 1.35 -0.76 8.40
N THR A 14 1.43 -0.36 9.67
CA THR A 14 0.42 -0.71 10.68
C THR A 14 -0.95 -0.14 10.32
N ARG A 15 -0.97 1.11 9.91
CA ARG A 15 -2.19 1.84 9.52
C ARG A 15 -2.83 1.23 8.26
N ASN A 16 -2.01 0.88 7.26
CA ASN A 16 -2.48 0.26 6.03
C ASN A 16 -3.10 -1.12 6.31
N PHE A 17 -2.47 -1.92 7.16
CA PHE A 17 -3.01 -3.21 7.58
C PHE A 17 -4.34 -3.07 8.31
N GLN A 18 -4.42 -2.16 9.30
CA GLN A 18 -5.66 -1.90 10.04
C GLN A 18 -6.77 -1.39 9.13
N SER A 19 -6.43 -0.52 8.20
CA SER A 19 -7.38 0.03 7.22
C SER A 19 -7.91 -1.06 6.29
N ALA A 20 -7.03 -1.92 5.76
CA ALA A 20 -7.42 -3.05 4.90
C ALA A 20 -8.35 -4.00 5.65
N TRP A 21 -8.02 -4.34 6.90
CA TRP A 21 -8.84 -5.19 7.75
C TRP A 21 -10.24 -4.60 7.98
N LYS A 22 -10.30 -3.31 8.32
CA LYS A 22 -11.55 -2.60 8.56
C LYS A 22 -12.42 -2.55 7.30
N LEU A 23 -11.84 -2.15 6.16
CA LEU A 23 -12.56 -2.05 4.89
C LEU A 23 -13.14 -3.39 4.45
N GLU A 24 -12.35 -4.46 4.57
CA GLU A 24 -12.82 -5.79 4.21
C GLU A 24 -13.91 -6.30 5.16
N SER A 25 -13.77 -6.02 6.46
CA SER A 25 -14.80 -6.37 7.44
C SER A 25 -16.13 -5.62 7.15
N GLU A 26 -16.06 -4.35 6.84
CA GLU A 26 -17.24 -3.55 6.46
C GLU A 26 -17.86 -4.05 5.15
N ARG A 27 -17.05 -4.44 4.16
CA ARG A 27 -17.52 -5.02 2.90
C ARG A 27 -18.30 -6.32 3.13
N LEU A 28 -17.73 -7.24 3.91
CA LEU A 28 -18.37 -8.51 4.23
C LEU A 28 -19.64 -8.32 5.06
N GLN A 29 -19.63 -7.40 6.01
CA GLN A 29 -20.80 -7.07 6.81
C GLN A 29 -21.97 -6.56 5.95
N LYS A 30 -21.69 -5.69 4.96
CA LYS A 30 -22.70 -5.23 4.00
C LYS A 30 -23.28 -6.36 3.16
N LEU A 31 -22.52 -7.43 2.94
CA LEU A 31 -22.96 -8.64 2.22
C LEU A 31 -23.63 -9.65 3.14
N GLY A 32 -23.75 -9.40 4.44
CA GLY A 32 -24.29 -10.34 5.42
C GLY A 32 -23.41 -11.57 5.64
N LEU A 33 -22.10 -11.48 5.35
CA LEU A 33 -21.17 -12.59 5.41
C LEU A 33 -20.23 -12.50 6.62
N PRO A 34 -19.89 -13.63 7.27
CA PRO A 34 -18.90 -13.63 8.35
C PRO A 34 -17.49 -13.34 7.81
N PHE A 35 -16.61 -12.82 8.65
CA PHE A 35 -15.22 -12.50 8.29
C PHE A 35 -14.46 -13.70 7.69
N TRP A 36 -14.69 -14.90 8.19
CA TRP A 36 -14.03 -16.14 7.74
C TRP A 36 -14.64 -16.75 6.46
N HIS A 37 -15.48 -16.00 5.76
CA HIS A 37 -16.08 -16.48 4.52
C HIS A 37 -15.04 -16.52 3.38
N TRP A 38 -15.14 -17.51 2.48
CA TRP A 38 -14.23 -17.69 1.35
C TRP A 38 -14.15 -16.48 0.39
N ARG A 39 -15.17 -15.60 0.42
CA ARG A 39 -15.19 -14.33 -0.32
C ARG A 39 -14.34 -13.22 0.31
N ASN A 40 -13.69 -13.50 1.43
CA ASN A 40 -12.77 -12.53 2.04
C ASN A 40 -11.50 -12.45 1.19
N GLU A 41 -11.32 -11.30 0.52
CA GLU A 41 -10.17 -11.07 -0.36
C GLU A 41 -8.86 -11.01 0.40
N LEU A 42 -8.89 -10.45 1.61
CA LEU A 42 -7.70 -10.36 2.47
C LEU A 42 -7.19 -11.73 2.89
N LEU A 43 -8.11 -12.64 3.24
CA LEU A 43 -7.76 -14.04 3.52
C LEU A 43 -7.31 -14.78 2.26
N GLY A 44 -7.96 -14.53 1.12
CA GLY A 44 -7.59 -15.13 -0.16
C GLY A 44 -6.17 -14.80 -0.57
N TRP A 45 -5.80 -13.51 -0.59
CA TRP A 45 -4.45 -13.08 -0.93
C TRP A 45 -3.40 -13.52 0.09
N SER A 46 -3.75 -13.49 1.39
CA SER A 46 -2.87 -14.00 2.45
C SER A 46 -2.61 -15.50 2.32
N SER A 47 -3.63 -16.28 2.00
CA SER A 47 -3.51 -17.72 1.76
C SER A 47 -2.64 -18.02 0.54
N LEU A 48 -2.81 -17.27 -0.55
CA LEU A 48 -1.97 -17.39 -1.75
C LEU A 48 -0.50 -17.11 -1.44
N SER A 49 -0.23 -16.05 -0.68
CA SER A 49 1.13 -15.69 -0.27
C SER A 49 1.75 -16.78 0.62
N LEU A 50 0.97 -17.34 1.53
CA LEU A 50 1.42 -18.44 2.40
C LEU A 50 1.68 -19.71 1.59
N CYS A 51 0.79 -20.07 0.66
CA CYS A 51 1.01 -21.21 -0.25
C CYS A 51 2.29 -21.02 -1.07
N THR A 52 2.52 -19.82 -1.62
CA THR A 52 3.75 -19.51 -2.36
C THR A 52 4.99 -19.69 -1.48
N LEU A 53 4.97 -19.18 -0.26
CA LEU A 53 6.05 -19.39 0.72
C LEU A 53 6.29 -20.88 0.99
N CYS A 54 5.23 -21.68 1.21
CA CYS A 54 5.34 -23.12 1.44
C CYS A 54 5.94 -23.85 0.23
N VAL A 55 5.53 -23.49 -0.98
CA VAL A 55 6.09 -24.06 -2.22
C VAL A 55 7.58 -23.74 -2.32
N ILE A 56 7.97 -22.49 -2.15
CA ILE A 56 9.38 -22.08 -2.19
C ILE A 56 10.20 -22.80 -1.10
N ALA A 57 9.67 -22.87 0.12
CA ALA A 57 10.32 -23.57 1.23
C ALA A 57 10.49 -25.06 0.97
N SER A 58 9.52 -25.71 0.31
CA SER A 58 9.59 -27.13 -0.03
C SER A 58 10.64 -27.47 -1.08
N TYR A 59 10.87 -26.57 -2.06
CA TYR A 59 11.88 -26.77 -3.12
C TYR A 59 13.28 -26.28 -2.73
N TYR A 60 13.38 -25.19 -2.02
CA TYR A 60 14.66 -24.50 -1.73
C TYR A 60 15.01 -24.49 -0.23
N GLY A 61 14.18 -25.10 0.62
CA GLY A 61 14.41 -25.18 2.04
C GLY A 61 14.40 -23.82 2.75
N PHE A 62 15.09 -23.75 3.87
CA PHE A 62 15.16 -22.57 4.73
C PHE A 62 15.67 -21.32 3.98
N TRP A 63 16.66 -21.48 3.12
CA TRP A 63 17.25 -20.35 2.38
C TRP A 63 16.29 -19.75 1.36
N GLY A 64 15.47 -20.59 0.73
CA GLY A 64 14.41 -20.13 -0.17
C GLY A 64 13.34 -19.33 0.57
N ALA A 65 12.87 -19.84 1.72
CA ALA A 65 11.92 -19.14 2.57
C ALA A 65 12.47 -17.79 3.06
N LEU A 66 13.73 -17.76 3.52
CA LEU A 66 14.38 -16.54 3.97
C LEU A 66 14.52 -15.51 2.83
N GLY A 67 14.88 -15.96 1.63
CA GLY A 67 14.97 -15.11 0.44
C GLY A 67 13.61 -14.49 0.09
N PHE A 68 12.54 -15.28 0.07
CA PHE A 68 11.19 -14.81 -0.21
C PHE A 68 10.71 -13.78 0.83
N LEU A 69 10.91 -14.04 2.11
CA LEU A 69 10.52 -13.12 3.18
C LEU A 69 11.35 -11.81 3.13
N SER A 70 12.64 -11.92 2.87
CA SER A 70 13.51 -10.74 2.73
C SER A 70 13.09 -9.87 1.54
N GLN A 71 12.81 -10.48 0.39
CA GLN A 71 12.32 -9.77 -0.79
C GLN A 71 10.97 -9.10 -0.50
N THR A 72 10.06 -9.78 0.16
CA THR A 72 8.75 -9.23 0.54
C THR A 72 8.92 -8.01 1.44
N LEU A 73 9.78 -8.10 2.45
CA LEU A 73 10.06 -6.98 3.36
C LEU A 73 10.65 -5.78 2.61
N VAL A 74 11.65 -6.03 1.75
CA VAL A 74 12.26 -4.96 0.94
C VAL A 74 11.22 -4.30 0.03
N SER A 75 10.35 -5.08 -0.60
CA SER A 75 9.30 -4.56 -1.47
C SER A 75 8.30 -3.67 -0.71
N ILE A 76 7.88 -4.08 0.48
CA ILE A 76 7.00 -3.28 1.34
C ILE A 76 7.68 -1.97 1.74
N VAL A 77 8.93 -2.03 2.19
CA VAL A 77 9.69 -0.83 2.61
C VAL A 77 9.89 0.12 1.43
N LEU A 78 10.26 -0.38 0.25
CA LEU A 78 10.41 0.43 -0.95
C LEU A 78 9.11 1.11 -1.35
N LEU A 79 7.98 0.40 -1.30
CA LEU A 79 6.67 0.97 -1.59
C LEU A 79 6.32 2.11 -0.62
N GLU A 80 6.60 1.93 0.67
CA GLU A 80 6.33 2.97 1.67
C GLU A 80 7.28 4.17 1.52
N ILE A 81 8.54 3.96 1.11
CA ILE A 81 9.47 5.05 0.78
C ILE A 81 8.95 5.85 -0.41
N VAL A 82 8.48 5.20 -1.47
CA VAL A 82 7.90 5.87 -2.64
C VAL A 82 6.68 6.69 -2.21
N ASN A 83 5.76 6.09 -1.47
CA ASN A 83 4.58 6.78 -0.94
C ASN A 83 4.97 8.00 -0.07
N TYR A 84 6.00 7.87 0.75
CA TYR A 84 6.50 8.96 1.57
C TYR A 84 7.05 10.11 0.70
N ILE A 85 7.85 9.81 -0.30
CA ILE A 85 8.44 10.81 -1.21
C ILE A 85 7.34 11.53 -2.00
N GLU A 86 6.37 10.78 -2.54
CA GLU A 86 5.26 11.34 -3.32
C GLU A 86 4.44 12.38 -2.55
N HIS A 87 4.32 12.23 -1.24
CA HIS A 87 3.51 13.12 -0.41
C HIS A 87 4.34 14.04 0.51
N TYR A 88 5.66 13.95 0.45
CA TYR A 88 6.54 14.71 1.34
C TYR A 88 6.41 16.21 1.11
N GLY A 89 6.12 16.94 2.20
CA GLY A 89 6.00 18.39 2.18
C GLY A 89 4.70 18.93 1.56
N LEU A 90 3.86 18.07 1.00
CA LEU A 90 2.59 18.46 0.40
C LEU A 90 1.46 18.29 1.43
N GLN A 91 0.87 19.40 1.86
CA GLN A 91 -0.23 19.39 2.82
C GLN A 91 -1.47 20.01 2.20
N ARG A 92 -2.61 19.34 2.38
CA ARG A 92 -3.90 19.91 2.01
C ARG A 92 -4.28 21.02 2.98
N LYS A 93 -4.72 22.14 2.45
CA LYS A 93 -5.20 23.27 3.26
C LYS A 93 -6.53 22.91 3.91
N GLN A 94 -6.69 23.30 5.17
CA GLN A 94 -7.97 23.19 5.83
C GLN A 94 -8.83 24.40 5.43
N LEU A 95 -10.01 24.13 4.88
CA LEU A 95 -10.98 25.12 4.50
C LEU A 95 -11.67 25.71 5.75
N PRO A 96 -12.27 26.92 5.67
CA PRO A 96 -12.97 27.56 6.79
C PRO A 96 -14.12 26.70 7.38
N ASN A 97 -14.65 25.77 6.61
CA ASN A 97 -15.68 24.83 7.01
C ASN A 97 -15.16 23.60 7.78
N GLY A 98 -13.87 23.57 8.15
CA GLY A 98 -13.20 22.49 8.86
C GLY A 98 -12.85 21.28 8.01
N ARG A 99 -13.22 21.25 6.71
CA ARG A 99 -12.86 20.19 5.77
C ARG A 99 -11.52 20.49 5.10
N TYR A 100 -10.81 19.43 4.69
CA TYR A 100 -9.63 19.59 3.85
C TYR A 100 -10.02 19.79 2.40
N GLU A 101 -9.25 20.56 1.66
CA GLU A 101 -9.43 20.73 0.22
C GLU A 101 -9.39 19.37 -0.51
N PRO A 102 -10.11 19.23 -1.65
CA PRO A 102 -10.05 18.02 -2.47
C PRO A 102 -8.61 17.70 -2.89
N VAL A 103 -8.31 16.42 -3.05
CA VAL A 103 -7.01 15.99 -3.57
C VAL A 103 -6.90 16.45 -5.02
N THR A 104 -5.82 17.17 -5.34
CA THR A 104 -5.49 17.65 -6.69
C THR A 104 -4.10 17.15 -7.08
N GLU A 105 -3.71 17.32 -8.33
CA GLU A 105 -2.36 16.99 -8.83
C GLU A 105 -1.24 17.68 -8.03
N ALA A 106 -1.53 18.84 -7.43
CA ALA A 106 -0.59 19.57 -6.58
C ALA A 106 -0.27 18.87 -5.25
N HIS A 107 -0.99 17.83 -4.90
CA HIS A 107 -0.81 17.07 -3.66
C HIS A 107 -0.03 15.75 -3.85
N SER A 108 0.59 15.57 -5.01
CA SER A 108 1.49 14.45 -5.30
C SER A 108 2.63 14.89 -6.19
N TRP A 109 3.85 14.48 -5.85
CA TRP A 109 5.00 14.70 -6.72
C TRP A 109 4.97 13.73 -7.89
N ASN A 110 4.89 14.25 -9.10
CA ASN A 110 4.95 13.48 -10.34
C ASN A 110 6.31 13.60 -10.99
N SER A 111 6.85 12.51 -11.48
CA SER A 111 8.05 12.53 -12.31
C SER A 111 7.70 12.15 -13.76
N PRO A 112 7.98 13.02 -14.74
CA PRO A 112 7.77 12.71 -16.16
C PRO A 112 8.89 11.87 -16.76
N ALA A 113 9.90 11.47 -15.98
CA ALA A 113 11.06 10.74 -16.48
C ALA A 113 10.66 9.38 -17.04
N LEU A 114 10.89 9.18 -18.35
CA LEU A 114 10.44 8.01 -19.11
C LEU A 114 11.02 6.70 -18.57
N LEU A 115 12.30 6.71 -18.20
CA LEU A 115 12.99 5.52 -17.71
C LEU A 115 12.47 5.05 -16.34
N THR A 116 12.26 5.96 -15.42
CA THR A 116 11.70 5.66 -14.09
C THR A 116 10.24 5.26 -14.18
N ASN A 117 9.45 5.86 -15.07
CA ASN A 117 8.08 5.43 -15.32
C ASN A 117 8.00 4.02 -15.90
N LEU A 118 8.93 3.63 -16.76
CA LEU A 118 8.99 2.27 -17.30
C LEU A 118 9.40 1.26 -16.23
N LEU A 119 10.44 1.56 -15.43
CA LEU A 119 10.94 0.68 -14.38
C LEU A 119 9.98 0.52 -13.21
N LEU A 120 9.23 1.56 -12.88
CA LEU A 120 8.28 1.58 -11.75
C LEU A 120 6.82 1.40 -12.22
N PHE A 121 6.59 0.86 -13.42
CA PHE A 121 5.24 0.62 -13.94
C PHE A 121 4.31 1.83 -13.80
N GLN A 122 4.81 3.02 -14.10
CA GLN A 122 4.09 4.31 -14.00
C GLN A 122 3.59 4.67 -12.57
N LEU A 123 4.11 4.06 -11.54
CA LEU A 123 3.79 4.39 -10.14
C LEU A 123 3.94 5.87 -9.82
N GLN A 124 4.84 6.57 -10.51
CA GLN A 124 5.10 7.99 -10.34
C GLN A 124 4.05 8.93 -10.99
N ARG A 125 3.04 8.38 -11.69
CA ARG A 125 1.91 9.12 -12.28
C ARG A 125 0.60 8.90 -11.51
N ARG A 126 0.70 8.64 -10.24
CA ARG A 126 -0.44 8.29 -9.37
C ARG A 126 -1.43 9.43 -9.17
N SER A 127 -1.05 10.69 -9.41
CA SER A 127 -1.98 11.82 -9.33
C SER A 127 -3.20 11.64 -10.23
N ASP A 128 -3.04 11.04 -11.41
CA ASP A 128 -4.13 10.75 -12.33
C ASP A 128 -5.13 9.74 -11.74
N HIS A 129 -4.66 8.75 -10.99
CA HIS A 129 -5.53 7.77 -10.34
C HIS A 129 -6.38 8.39 -9.21
N HIS A 130 -5.85 9.40 -8.50
CA HIS A 130 -6.60 10.07 -7.44
C HIS A 130 -7.71 10.99 -7.97
N LEU A 131 -7.56 11.51 -9.19
CA LEU A 131 -8.56 12.35 -9.86
C LEU A 131 -9.72 11.55 -10.45
N TYR A 132 -9.44 10.34 -10.94
CA TYR A 132 -10.41 9.50 -11.66
C TYR A 132 -10.90 8.29 -10.87
N ALA A 133 -10.46 8.11 -9.63
CA ALA A 133 -10.98 7.08 -8.72
C ALA A 133 -12.41 7.43 -8.32
N ARG A 134 -13.39 7.04 -9.12
CA ARG A 134 -14.83 7.05 -8.82
C ARG A 134 -15.27 5.69 -8.31
#